data_a1f1d3e444b5ad6001cf6770c166f731
#
_entry.id   a1f1d3e444b5ad6001cf6770c166f731
#
_cell.length_a   1.000
_cell.length_b   1.000
_cell.length_c   1.000
_cell.angle_alpha   90.00
_cell.angle_beta   90.00
_cell.angle_gamma   90.00
#
_symmetry.space_group_name_H-M   'P 1'
#
loop_
_entity.id
_entity.type
_entity.pdbx_description
1 polymer ?
#
loop_
_entity_poly.entity_id
_entity_poly.type
_entity_poly.pdbx_seq_one_letter_code
_entity_poly.pdbx_strand_id
1 'polypeptide(L)'
;MLSPKEGAAVNRVEEMKGRLISGGWPVVLVQPAREPWYVQPRVGEPGPDGQFSAQVHFGNEQTPSGTEFRLVIIVARTKEQAEGFAPGAVLGELPGDLPRSEFVTVTRKGEDQSGTPSSQKLSAIRFSDQPWQIKTGMLVGPGPNNFTRETVWLDERGHLHLAVIRRDECWECAEVIGPELGYGEYRWTISGDLISLDPQVVLGLFLYKDDAHEIDFELARWGDAARANAQFVVQPHGDDTIHRFDTGEAKVLTCSLVWQPGNVWWRCWANTDTNQQPLADWKHTGQRVPEPDGVRTRMNFWLRGGRPPSGGESQEIVVRAFHYSRGASTTEMGPGR
;
A
#
# COMPACT_ATOMS: atom_id res chain seq x y z
N MET A 1 -29.16 -12.91 1.57
CA MET A 1 -28.58 -11.86 0.72
C MET A 1 -29.59 -11.44 -0.33
N LEU A 2 -29.77 -10.14 -0.59
CA LEU A 2 -30.71 -9.62 -1.60
C LEU A 2 -30.01 -9.38 -2.95
N SER A 3 -28.82 -8.82 -2.92
CA SER A 3 -27.91 -8.65 -4.08
C SER A 3 -26.45 -8.68 -3.62
N PRO A 4 -25.52 -9.09 -4.48
CA PRO A 4 -25.75 -9.71 -5.79
C PRO A 4 -26.41 -11.08 -5.69
N LYS A 5 -26.92 -11.59 -6.82
CA LYS A 5 -27.47 -12.95 -6.93
C LYS A 5 -26.39 -13.95 -7.33
N GLU A 6 -26.65 -15.23 -7.11
CA GLU A 6 -25.80 -16.32 -7.58
C GLU A 6 -25.52 -16.21 -9.07
N GLY A 7 -24.26 -16.35 -9.46
CA GLY A 7 -23.79 -16.23 -10.85
C GLY A 7 -23.77 -14.81 -11.40
N ALA A 8 -24.01 -13.78 -10.58
CA ALA A 8 -24.00 -12.40 -11.08
C ALA A 8 -22.59 -11.98 -11.51
N ALA A 9 -22.54 -11.20 -12.58
CA ALA A 9 -21.33 -10.49 -12.95
C ALA A 9 -21.28 -9.14 -12.21
N VAL A 10 -20.19 -8.90 -11.46
CA VAL A 10 -20.02 -7.74 -10.56
C VAL A 10 -18.84 -6.87 -10.97
N ASN A 11 -18.90 -5.58 -10.65
CA ASN A 11 -17.79 -4.66 -10.81
C ASN A 11 -16.73 -4.89 -9.71
N ARG A 12 -15.58 -4.24 -9.82
CA ARG A 12 -14.54 -4.29 -8.78
C ARG A 12 -15.05 -3.86 -7.42
N VAL A 13 -15.88 -2.85 -7.38
CA VAL A 13 -16.60 -2.38 -6.21
C VAL A 13 -18.08 -2.42 -6.52
N GLU A 14 -18.88 -3.06 -5.69
CA GLU A 14 -20.31 -3.22 -5.91
C GLU A 14 -21.08 -3.00 -4.60
N GLU A 15 -22.24 -2.37 -4.67
CA GLU A 15 -23.12 -2.28 -3.52
C GLU A 15 -23.85 -3.63 -3.31
N MET A 16 -23.59 -4.25 -2.17
CA MET A 16 -24.35 -5.42 -1.74
C MET A 16 -25.53 -4.99 -0.86
N LYS A 17 -26.68 -5.66 -1.01
CA LYS A 17 -27.85 -5.48 -0.16
C LYS A 17 -28.20 -6.77 0.54
N GLY A 18 -28.49 -6.68 1.82
CA GLY A 18 -28.91 -7.80 2.66
C GLY A 18 -30.09 -7.44 3.53
N ARG A 19 -30.69 -8.49 4.14
CA ARG A 19 -31.72 -8.33 5.15
C ARG A 19 -31.49 -9.35 6.27
N LEU A 20 -31.42 -8.89 7.49
CA LEU A 20 -31.44 -9.73 8.68
C LEU A 20 -32.88 -10.24 8.93
N ILE A 21 -33.00 -11.53 9.19
CA ILE A 21 -34.29 -12.16 9.56
C ILE A 21 -34.47 -12.12 11.09
N SER A 22 -33.35 -12.13 11.81
CA SER A 22 -33.29 -12.01 13.27
C SER A 22 -32.28 -10.92 13.62
N GLY A 23 -32.38 -10.33 14.80
CA GLY A 23 -31.42 -9.30 15.25
C GLY A 23 -29.94 -9.74 15.17
N GLY A 24 -29.04 -8.81 15.21
CA GLY A 24 -27.60 -9.02 15.18
C GLY A 24 -26.89 -7.98 14.27
N TRP A 25 -25.59 -8.16 14.10
CA TRP A 25 -24.72 -7.24 13.38
C TRP A 25 -24.08 -7.94 12.18
N PRO A 26 -24.41 -7.55 10.94
CA PRO A 26 -23.91 -8.22 9.76
C PRO A 26 -22.43 -7.88 9.51
N VAL A 27 -21.66 -8.89 9.17
CA VAL A 27 -20.27 -8.75 8.68
C VAL A 27 -20.18 -9.47 7.34
N VAL A 28 -19.74 -8.78 6.33
CA VAL A 28 -19.59 -9.29 4.97
C VAL A 28 -18.18 -9.81 4.75
N LEU A 29 -18.08 -11.00 4.16
CA LEU A 29 -16.80 -11.60 3.81
C LEU A 29 -16.82 -12.02 2.35
N VAL A 30 -15.66 -11.85 1.70
CA VAL A 30 -15.40 -12.24 0.31
C VAL A 30 -14.22 -13.19 0.28
N GLN A 31 -14.32 -14.22 -0.52
CA GLN A 31 -13.25 -15.18 -0.78
C GLN A 31 -12.98 -15.24 -2.28
N PRO A 32 -11.80 -14.86 -2.76
CA PRO A 32 -11.33 -15.23 -4.09
C PRO A 32 -11.18 -16.76 -4.20
N ALA A 33 -11.23 -17.30 -5.39
CA ALA A 33 -11.14 -18.73 -5.61
C ALA A 33 -9.92 -19.37 -4.91
N ARG A 34 -10.14 -20.23 -3.91
CA ARG A 34 -9.16 -20.96 -3.10
C ARG A 34 -8.25 -20.14 -2.17
N GLU A 35 -8.52 -18.86 -1.99
CA GLU A 35 -7.84 -17.98 -1.04
C GLU A 35 -8.58 -17.92 0.30
N PRO A 36 -7.98 -17.31 1.35
CA PRO A 36 -8.70 -17.05 2.61
C PRO A 36 -9.85 -16.06 2.43
N TRP A 37 -10.67 -15.92 3.46
CA TRP A 37 -11.76 -14.95 3.52
C TRP A 37 -11.25 -13.57 3.89
N TYR A 38 -11.71 -12.53 3.21
CA TYR A 38 -11.40 -11.13 3.48
C TYR A 38 -12.62 -10.41 4.04
N VAL A 39 -12.48 -9.83 5.22
CA VAL A 39 -13.52 -9.00 5.85
C VAL A 39 -13.71 -7.73 5.03
N GLN A 40 -14.94 -7.47 4.62
CA GLN A 40 -15.29 -6.28 3.83
C GLN A 40 -15.48 -5.04 4.71
N PRO A 41 -15.59 -3.82 4.13
CA PRO A 41 -15.91 -2.61 4.88
C PRO A 41 -17.10 -2.79 5.81
N ARG A 42 -17.10 -2.07 6.91
CA ARG A 42 -18.17 -2.15 7.91
C ARG A 42 -19.52 -1.87 7.29
N VAL A 43 -20.48 -2.69 7.67
CA VAL A 43 -21.88 -2.48 7.33
C VAL A 43 -22.43 -1.43 8.30
N GLY A 44 -23.19 -0.46 7.78
CA GLY A 44 -23.96 0.46 8.61
C GLY A 44 -25.00 -0.25 9.49
N GLU A 45 -25.59 0.44 10.45
CA GLU A 45 -26.66 -0.12 11.27
C GLU A 45 -27.82 -0.58 10.37
N PRO A 46 -28.32 -1.83 10.54
CA PRO A 46 -29.48 -2.28 9.82
C PRO A 46 -30.70 -1.42 10.13
N GLY A 47 -31.48 -1.11 9.12
CA GLY A 47 -32.73 -0.37 9.28
C GLY A 47 -33.76 -1.14 10.13
N PRO A 48 -34.88 -0.49 10.50
CA PRO A 48 -35.93 -1.10 11.32
C PRO A 48 -36.56 -2.37 10.69
N ASP A 49 -36.46 -2.49 9.37
CA ASP A 49 -36.92 -3.67 8.60
C ASP A 49 -35.81 -4.72 8.43
N GLY A 50 -34.66 -4.52 9.07
CA GLY A 50 -33.50 -5.41 9.01
C GLY A 50 -32.68 -5.24 7.71
N GLN A 51 -33.04 -4.34 6.81
CA GLN A 51 -32.26 -4.11 5.59
C GLN A 51 -30.97 -3.38 5.88
N PHE A 52 -29.93 -3.72 5.13
CA PHE A 52 -28.62 -3.05 5.16
C PHE A 52 -27.96 -3.10 3.79
N SER A 53 -27.00 -2.19 3.57
CA SER A 53 -26.13 -2.23 2.41
C SER A 53 -24.67 -2.18 2.84
N ALA A 54 -23.79 -2.69 1.98
CA ALA A 54 -22.34 -2.65 2.16
C ALA A 54 -21.66 -2.48 0.82
N GLN A 55 -20.59 -1.71 0.79
CA GLN A 55 -19.65 -1.73 -0.33
C GLN A 55 -18.80 -2.99 -0.25
N VAL A 56 -18.75 -3.75 -1.34
CA VAL A 56 -18.01 -5.02 -1.40
C VAL A 56 -16.96 -4.93 -2.51
N HIS A 57 -15.74 -5.34 -2.18
CA HIS A 57 -14.60 -5.30 -3.08
C HIS A 57 -14.30 -6.70 -3.63
N PHE A 58 -14.25 -6.82 -4.96
CA PHE A 58 -13.96 -8.04 -5.69
C PHE A 58 -12.57 -7.96 -6.31
N GLY A 59 -11.55 -8.11 -5.45
CA GLY A 59 -10.15 -8.00 -5.84
C GLY A 59 -9.67 -6.56 -6.05
N ASN A 60 -8.52 -6.43 -6.67
CA ASN A 60 -7.84 -5.17 -6.98
C ASN A 60 -7.78 -4.90 -8.50
N GLU A 61 -7.03 -3.88 -8.92
CA GLU A 61 -6.86 -3.52 -10.34
C GLU A 61 -6.16 -4.62 -11.15
N GLN A 62 -5.34 -5.45 -10.51
CA GLN A 62 -4.61 -6.56 -11.15
C GLN A 62 -5.42 -7.85 -11.19
N THR A 63 -6.56 -7.93 -10.48
CA THR A 63 -7.41 -9.12 -10.48
C THR A 63 -8.07 -9.30 -11.86
N PRO A 64 -7.82 -10.43 -12.56
CA PRO A 64 -8.33 -10.62 -13.90
C PRO A 64 -9.85 -10.59 -13.98
N SER A 65 -10.37 -10.15 -15.11
CA SER A 65 -11.77 -10.38 -15.48
C SER A 65 -12.06 -11.88 -15.50
N GLY A 66 -13.26 -12.26 -15.09
CA GLY A 66 -13.66 -13.66 -14.99
C GLY A 66 -13.25 -14.34 -13.69
N THR A 67 -12.52 -13.66 -12.79
CA THR A 67 -12.20 -14.19 -11.47
C THR A 67 -13.48 -14.42 -10.68
N GLU A 68 -13.63 -15.63 -10.15
CA GLU A 68 -14.78 -15.99 -9.29
C GLU A 68 -14.51 -15.61 -7.83
N PHE A 69 -15.54 -15.11 -7.17
CA PHE A 69 -15.56 -14.78 -5.75
C PHE A 69 -16.75 -15.40 -5.06
N ARG A 70 -16.54 -15.85 -3.84
CA ARG A 70 -17.63 -16.28 -2.95
C ARG A 70 -17.90 -15.19 -1.93
N LEU A 71 -19.18 -14.88 -1.71
CA LEU A 71 -19.66 -13.97 -0.67
C LEU A 71 -20.39 -14.74 0.40
N VAL A 72 -20.26 -14.27 1.63
CA VAL A 72 -21.07 -14.72 2.76
C VAL A 72 -21.28 -13.54 3.74
N ILE A 73 -22.41 -13.53 4.41
CA ILE A 73 -22.69 -12.65 5.52
C ILE A 73 -22.69 -13.51 6.78
N ILE A 74 -21.83 -13.22 7.74
CA ILE A 74 -21.93 -13.75 9.10
C ILE A 74 -22.66 -12.74 9.98
N VAL A 75 -23.34 -13.18 11.02
CA VAL A 75 -24.11 -12.32 11.90
C VAL A 75 -23.52 -12.39 13.31
N ALA A 76 -22.84 -11.32 13.71
CA ALA A 76 -22.33 -11.16 15.06
C ALA A 76 -23.48 -10.91 16.06
N ARG A 77 -23.33 -11.38 17.28
CA ARG A 77 -24.36 -11.27 18.32
C ARG A 77 -24.43 -9.89 18.94
N THR A 78 -23.28 -9.19 19.01
CA THR A 78 -23.17 -7.82 19.54
C THR A 78 -22.40 -6.93 18.56
N LYS A 79 -22.51 -5.63 18.76
CA LYS A 79 -21.77 -4.62 17.97
C LYS A 79 -20.26 -4.80 18.16
N GLU A 80 -19.83 -4.98 19.39
CA GLU A 80 -18.41 -5.16 19.73
C GLU A 80 -17.84 -6.43 19.06
N GLN A 81 -18.63 -7.50 18.97
CA GLN A 81 -18.20 -8.70 18.25
C GLN A 81 -18.07 -8.44 16.75
N ALA A 82 -18.99 -7.69 16.14
CA ALA A 82 -18.87 -7.29 14.74
C ALA A 82 -17.67 -6.36 14.50
N GLU A 83 -17.41 -5.44 15.43
CA GLU A 83 -16.26 -4.53 15.40
C GLU A 83 -14.93 -5.25 15.53
N GLY A 84 -14.91 -6.42 16.19
CA GLY A 84 -13.75 -7.30 16.25
C GLY A 84 -13.33 -7.88 14.89
N PHE A 85 -14.21 -7.91 13.90
CA PHE A 85 -13.88 -8.21 12.51
C PHE A 85 -13.39 -6.94 11.82
N ALA A 86 -12.11 -6.64 11.93
CA ALA A 86 -11.54 -5.46 11.30
C ALA A 86 -11.66 -5.54 9.76
N PRO A 87 -12.11 -4.49 9.05
CA PRO A 87 -12.10 -4.44 7.59
C PRO A 87 -10.73 -4.81 7.03
N GLY A 88 -10.70 -5.66 6.01
CA GLY A 88 -9.47 -6.18 5.40
C GLY A 88 -8.78 -7.29 6.19
N ALA A 89 -9.24 -7.66 7.38
CA ALA A 89 -8.71 -8.82 8.10
C ALA A 89 -8.89 -10.09 7.27
N VAL A 90 -7.92 -10.99 7.40
CA VAL A 90 -7.86 -12.26 6.68
C VAL A 90 -8.23 -13.38 7.64
N LEU A 91 -9.21 -14.20 7.27
CA LEU A 91 -9.64 -15.36 8.02
C LEU A 91 -9.36 -16.62 7.22
N GLY A 92 -8.59 -17.56 7.77
CA GLY A 92 -8.37 -18.87 7.16
C GLY A 92 -9.64 -19.69 7.06
N GLU A 93 -10.50 -19.61 8.11
CA GLU A 93 -11.78 -20.29 8.20
C GLU A 93 -12.87 -19.34 8.71
N LEU A 94 -14.11 -19.62 8.34
CA LEU A 94 -15.27 -18.89 8.86
C LEU A 94 -15.55 -19.28 10.32
N PRO A 95 -15.95 -18.33 11.19
CA PRO A 95 -16.38 -18.65 12.55
C PRO A 95 -17.53 -19.67 12.53
N GLY A 96 -17.30 -20.82 13.16
CA GLY A 96 -18.28 -21.92 13.17
C GLY A 96 -19.50 -21.69 14.06
N ASP A 97 -19.38 -20.77 15.03
CA ASP A 97 -20.38 -20.47 16.06
C ASP A 97 -21.31 -19.30 15.71
N LEU A 98 -21.06 -18.63 14.58
CA LEU A 98 -21.89 -17.50 14.13
C LEU A 98 -22.86 -17.92 13.02
N PRO A 99 -24.14 -17.48 13.10
CA PRO A 99 -25.07 -17.63 12.00
C PRO A 99 -24.53 -17.01 10.72
N ARG A 100 -24.79 -17.63 9.58
CA ARG A 100 -24.35 -17.13 8.28
C ARG A 100 -25.39 -17.33 7.19
N SER A 101 -25.30 -16.52 6.14
CA SER A 101 -26.09 -16.68 4.93
C SER A 101 -25.64 -17.91 4.12
N GLU A 102 -26.44 -18.30 3.14
CA GLU A 102 -25.96 -19.09 2.01
C GLU A 102 -24.81 -18.34 1.32
N PHE A 103 -23.88 -19.10 0.72
CA PHE A 103 -22.85 -18.55 -0.13
C PHE A 103 -23.46 -18.05 -1.44
N VAL A 104 -22.92 -16.96 -1.96
CA VAL A 104 -23.23 -16.45 -3.29
C VAL A 104 -21.94 -16.37 -4.07
N THR A 105 -21.88 -17.04 -5.21
CA THR A 105 -20.75 -16.97 -6.14
C THR A 105 -21.03 -15.90 -7.18
N VAL A 106 -20.03 -15.05 -7.42
CA VAL A 106 -20.10 -13.99 -8.42
C VAL A 106 -18.82 -13.99 -9.26
N THR A 107 -18.91 -13.42 -10.46
CA THR A 107 -17.78 -13.34 -11.36
C THR A 107 -17.46 -11.88 -11.64
N ARG A 108 -16.20 -11.48 -11.50
CA ARG A 108 -15.77 -10.13 -11.80
C ARG A 108 -15.91 -9.84 -13.28
N LYS A 109 -16.60 -8.76 -13.61
CA LYS A 109 -16.66 -8.23 -14.99
C LYS A 109 -15.28 -7.75 -15.43
N GLY A 110 -15.01 -7.83 -16.74
CA GLY A 110 -13.99 -7.01 -17.36
C GLY A 110 -14.39 -5.54 -17.22
N GLU A 111 -13.42 -4.67 -17.05
CA GLU A 111 -13.69 -3.26 -17.26
C GLU A 111 -14.08 -3.13 -18.74
N ASP A 112 -15.32 -2.70 -19.02
CA ASP A 112 -15.79 -2.47 -20.37
C ASP A 112 -14.90 -1.42 -21.03
N GLN A 113 -14.07 -1.85 -21.99
CA GLN A 113 -13.29 -0.95 -22.84
C GLN A 113 -14.18 -0.12 -23.79
N SER A 114 -15.49 -0.32 -23.79
CA SER A 114 -16.45 0.36 -24.67
C SER A 114 -17.17 1.57 -24.06
N GLY A 115 -17.01 1.82 -22.78
CA GLY A 115 -17.31 3.13 -22.20
C GLY A 115 -16.10 4.02 -22.45
N THR A 116 -16.25 5.10 -23.22
CA THR A 116 -15.35 6.24 -23.14
C THR A 116 -14.96 6.39 -21.68
N PRO A 117 -13.68 6.28 -21.27
CA PRO A 117 -13.35 6.43 -19.88
C PRO A 117 -13.94 7.77 -19.49
N SER A 118 -15.00 7.74 -18.68
CA SER A 118 -15.35 8.92 -17.90
C SER A 118 -14.04 9.22 -17.22
N SER A 119 -13.40 10.30 -17.61
CA SER A 119 -12.06 10.67 -17.25
C SER A 119 -11.96 10.66 -15.71
N GLN A 120 -11.75 9.49 -15.11
CA GLN A 120 -10.87 9.40 -13.97
C GLN A 120 -9.53 9.84 -14.53
N LYS A 121 -9.35 11.16 -14.62
CA LYS A 121 -8.07 11.79 -14.71
C LYS A 121 -7.27 11.11 -13.61
N LEU A 122 -6.44 10.15 -13.97
CA LEU A 122 -5.40 9.64 -13.10
C LEU A 122 -4.80 10.90 -12.52
N SER A 123 -5.03 11.13 -11.23
CA SER A 123 -4.59 12.35 -10.59
C SER A 123 -3.08 12.33 -10.68
N ALA A 124 -2.53 13.02 -11.66
CA ALA A 124 -1.10 13.10 -11.88
C ALA A 124 -0.59 14.36 -11.21
N ILE A 125 0.58 14.27 -10.63
CA ILE A 125 1.30 15.37 -10.04
C ILE A 125 2.69 15.44 -10.67
N ARG A 126 3.25 16.62 -10.86
CA ARG A 126 4.61 16.78 -11.35
C ARG A 126 5.50 17.20 -10.18
N PHE A 127 6.39 16.31 -9.79
CA PHE A 127 7.32 16.55 -8.68
C PHE A 127 8.75 16.20 -9.11
N SER A 128 9.72 17.10 -8.80
CA SER A 128 11.14 16.96 -9.17
C SER A 128 11.33 16.59 -10.65
N ASP A 129 10.62 17.33 -11.52
CA ASP A 129 10.63 17.18 -12.98
C ASP A 129 10.13 15.84 -13.52
N GLN A 130 9.62 14.96 -12.68
CA GLN A 130 9.05 13.68 -13.05
C GLN A 130 7.53 13.69 -12.92
N PRO A 131 6.81 12.96 -13.81
CA PRO A 131 5.38 12.71 -13.66
C PRO A 131 5.14 11.60 -12.64
N TRP A 132 4.19 11.81 -11.72
CA TRP A 132 3.77 10.83 -10.72
C TRP A 132 2.27 10.63 -10.79
N GLN A 133 1.84 9.39 -10.87
CA GLN A 133 0.44 9.01 -10.75
C GLN A 133 0.11 8.85 -9.26
N ILE A 134 -0.98 9.43 -8.81
CA ILE A 134 -1.48 9.24 -7.45
C ILE A 134 -2.33 7.97 -7.44
N LYS A 135 -1.95 7.02 -6.60
CA LYS A 135 -2.72 5.80 -6.39
C LYS A 135 -4.00 6.10 -5.63
N THR A 136 -5.08 5.50 -6.08
CA THR A 136 -6.36 5.54 -5.39
C THR A 136 -6.94 4.13 -5.31
N GLY A 137 -7.64 3.84 -4.22
CA GLY A 137 -8.30 2.55 -4.02
C GLY A 137 -8.63 2.31 -2.56
N MET A 138 -9.66 1.53 -2.32
CA MET A 138 -10.08 1.15 -0.97
C MET A 138 -9.67 -0.28 -0.68
N LEU A 139 -9.13 -0.51 0.52
CA LEU A 139 -8.66 -1.82 1.00
C LEU A 139 -7.68 -2.52 0.05
N VAL A 140 -6.79 -1.73 -0.57
CA VAL A 140 -5.76 -2.24 -1.48
C VAL A 140 -4.39 -2.29 -0.82
N GLY A 141 -3.46 -3.09 -1.38
CA GLY A 141 -2.08 -3.21 -0.90
C GLY A 141 -1.23 -1.94 -1.08
N PRO A 142 -0.18 -1.78 -0.26
CA PRO A 142 0.18 -2.65 0.86
C PRO A 142 -0.83 -2.57 2.00
N GLY A 143 -1.01 -3.71 2.73
CA GLY A 143 -2.01 -3.85 3.79
C GLY A 143 -3.41 -4.01 3.25
N PRO A 144 -4.50 -3.82 3.99
CA PRO A 144 -5.76 -3.28 3.51
C PRO A 144 -5.82 -1.79 3.83
N ASN A 145 -5.40 -0.91 2.90
CA ASN A 145 -5.38 0.54 3.10
C ASN A 145 -6.26 1.25 2.07
N ASN A 146 -6.77 2.41 2.44
CA ASN A 146 -7.48 3.29 1.53
C ASN A 146 -6.48 4.35 1.04
N PHE A 147 -6.17 4.32 -0.25
CA PHE A 147 -5.33 5.34 -0.88
C PHE A 147 -6.22 6.36 -1.56
N THR A 148 -6.00 7.64 -1.26
CA THR A 148 -6.83 8.73 -1.79
C THR A 148 -5.98 9.86 -2.37
N ARG A 149 -6.62 10.68 -3.22
CA ARG A 149 -5.97 11.84 -3.85
C ARG A 149 -5.62 12.91 -2.81
N GLU A 150 -6.41 13.02 -1.78
CA GLU A 150 -6.38 14.07 -0.77
C GLU A 150 -5.20 13.93 0.19
N THR A 151 -4.56 12.76 0.21
CA THR A 151 -3.38 12.47 1.04
C THR A 151 -2.05 12.83 0.36
N VAL A 152 -2.12 13.37 -0.87
CA VAL A 152 -0.95 13.73 -1.70
C VAL A 152 -1.11 15.13 -2.26
N TRP A 153 -0.17 16.03 -1.99
CA TRP A 153 -0.16 17.39 -2.56
C TRP A 153 1.25 17.98 -2.67
N LEU A 154 1.40 19.08 -3.39
CA LEU A 154 2.60 19.91 -3.38
C LEU A 154 2.35 21.17 -2.58
N ASP A 155 3.35 21.59 -1.82
CA ASP A 155 3.36 22.90 -1.17
C ASP A 155 3.82 24.01 -2.15
N GLU A 156 3.81 25.26 -1.68
CA GLU A 156 4.23 26.43 -2.47
C GLU A 156 5.71 26.38 -2.90
N ARG A 157 6.52 25.56 -2.23
CA ARG A 157 7.94 25.33 -2.57
C ARG A 157 8.13 24.18 -3.55
N GLY A 158 7.04 23.49 -3.91
CA GLY A 158 7.06 22.33 -4.79
C GLY A 158 7.49 21.04 -4.08
N HIS A 159 7.48 20.99 -2.74
CA HIS A 159 7.73 19.76 -2.00
C HIS A 159 6.50 18.85 -2.03
N LEU A 160 6.73 17.57 -2.13
CA LEU A 160 5.66 16.56 -2.14
C LEU A 160 5.33 16.13 -0.70
N HIS A 161 4.06 16.27 -0.34
CA HIS A 161 3.51 15.82 0.94
C HIS A 161 2.81 14.48 0.76
N LEU A 162 3.12 13.54 1.64
CA LEU A 162 2.46 12.25 1.78
C LEU A 162 1.92 12.15 3.20
N ALA A 163 0.61 11.90 3.34
CA ALA A 163 -0.03 11.87 4.64
C ALA A 163 -0.81 10.58 4.89
N VAL A 164 -0.87 10.20 6.16
CA VAL A 164 -1.85 9.27 6.72
C VAL A 164 -2.81 10.09 7.54
N ILE A 165 -4.05 10.22 7.09
CA ILE A 165 -5.05 11.08 7.72
C ILE A 165 -6.30 10.29 8.10
N ARG A 166 -6.98 10.74 9.14
CA ARG A 166 -8.32 10.26 9.47
C ARG A 166 -9.36 11.18 8.85
N ARG A 167 -10.22 10.62 8.03
CA ARG A 167 -11.38 11.31 7.50
C ARG A 167 -12.63 10.52 7.87
N ASP A 168 -13.52 11.18 8.60
CA ASP A 168 -14.68 10.52 9.19
C ASP A 168 -14.26 9.29 10.01
N GLU A 169 -14.79 8.11 9.67
CA GLU A 169 -14.46 6.84 10.34
C GLU A 169 -13.34 6.05 9.65
N CYS A 170 -12.74 6.60 8.57
CA CYS A 170 -11.75 5.89 7.77
C CYS A 170 -10.37 6.53 7.87
N TRP A 171 -9.33 5.69 7.81
CA TRP A 171 -7.95 6.13 7.60
C TRP A 171 -7.62 6.09 6.12
N GLU A 172 -6.99 7.14 5.64
CA GLU A 172 -6.55 7.33 4.27
C GLU A 172 -5.03 7.44 4.21
N CYS A 173 -4.44 6.82 3.20
CA CYS A 173 -3.01 6.67 2.99
C CYS A 173 -2.58 7.25 1.66
N ALA A 174 -1.29 7.52 1.50
CA ALA A 174 -0.70 8.11 0.30
C ALA A 174 0.16 7.10 -0.46
N GLU A 175 0.05 7.11 -1.79
CA GLU A 175 1.06 6.50 -2.67
C GLU A 175 1.13 7.25 -4.00
N VAL A 176 2.35 7.46 -4.49
CA VAL A 176 2.61 7.97 -5.84
C VAL A 176 3.48 6.99 -6.61
N ILE A 177 3.16 6.82 -7.89
CA ILE A 177 3.79 5.90 -8.82
C ILE A 177 4.45 6.71 -9.92
N GLY A 178 5.77 6.67 -9.97
CA GLY A 178 6.62 7.38 -10.92
C GLY A 178 6.94 6.57 -12.18
N PRO A 179 7.88 7.06 -13.00
CA PRO A 179 8.30 6.39 -14.22
C PRO A 179 9.19 5.17 -13.97
N GLU A 180 9.37 4.37 -15.02
CA GLU A 180 10.45 3.40 -15.15
C GLU A 180 11.72 4.14 -15.57
N LEU A 181 12.73 4.15 -14.73
CA LEU A 181 13.97 4.89 -14.99
C LEU A 181 15.16 3.96 -15.26
N GLY A 182 15.07 2.69 -14.82
CA GLY A 182 16.10 1.68 -15.02
C GLY A 182 17.30 1.82 -14.09
N TYR A 183 18.42 1.19 -14.46
CA TYR A 183 19.65 1.26 -13.69
C TYR A 183 20.16 2.68 -13.55
N GLY A 184 20.64 3.06 -12.36
CA GLY A 184 21.14 4.38 -12.07
C GLY A 184 21.24 4.68 -10.59
N GLU A 185 21.46 5.96 -10.27
CA GLU A 185 21.40 6.48 -8.91
C GLU A 185 20.06 7.19 -8.69
N TYR A 186 19.35 6.78 -7.66
CA TYR A 186 18.12 7.36 -7.14
C TYR A 186 18.43 8.04 -5.82
N ARG A 187 17.94 9.24 -5.62
CA ARG A 187 18.16 9.98 -4.38
C ARG A 187 16.90 10.68 -3.95
N TRP A 188 16.52 10.47 -2.70
CA TRP A 188 15.39 11.13 -2.06
C TRP A 188 15.89 11.96 -0.88
N THR A 189 15.32 13.16 -0.73
CA THR A 189 15.49 13.97 0.48
C THR A 189 14.12 14.13 1.13
N ILE A 190 13.99 13.62 2.34
CA ILE A 190 12.74 13.66 3.12
C ILE A 190 12.91 14.47 4.40
N SER A 191 11.83 14.98 4.91
CA SER A 191 11.80 15.68 6.21
C SER A 191 10.46 15.49 6.92
N GLY A 192 10.49 15.66 8.23
CA GLY A 192 9.34 15.54 9.11
C GLY A 192 9.77 15.21 10.53
N ASP A 193 8.82 14.84 11.36
CA ASP A 193 9.11 14.29 12.69
C ASP A 193 9.37 12.77 12.58
N LEU A 194 10.53 12.43 11.97
CA LEU A 194 10.85 11.08 11.54
C LEU A 194 11.02 10.10 12.71
N ILE A 195 11.44 10.60 13.88
CA ILE A 195 11.65 9.77 15.05
C ILE A 195 10.34 9.42 15.77
N SER A 196 9.36 10.32 15.69
CA SER A 196 8.05 10.19 16.37
C SER A 196 6.99 9.52 15.52
N LEU A 197 7.35 9.02 14.33
CA LEU A 197 6.41 8.25 13.52
C LEU A 197 5.85 7.08 14.32
N ASP A 198 4.52 6.95 14.30
CA ASP A 198 3.83 5.86 15.00
C ASP A 198 4.33 4.50 14.50
N PRO A 199 4.52 3.51 15.39
CA PRO A 199 4.99 2.19 14.99
C PRO A 199 4.12 1.46 13.95
N GLN A 200 2.86 1.86 13.77
CA GLN A 200 1.97 1.31 12.73
C GLN A 200 2.14 1.98 11.36
N VAL A 201 2.84 3.11 11.29
CA VAL A 201 3.03 3.87 10.04
C VAL A 201 4.30 3.41 9.34
N VAL A 202 4.24 3.33 8.02
CA VAL A 202 5.34 2.94 7.13
C VAL A 202 5.50 3.97 6.03
N LEU A 203 6.69 4.54 5.87
CA LEU A 203 7.12 5.24 4.67
C LEU A 203 7.96 4.30 3.83
N GLY A 204 7.61 4.14 2.55
CA GLY A 204 8.42 3.44 1.56
C GLY A 204 8.92 4.39 0.47
N LEU A 205 10.21 4.32 0.15
CA LEU A 205 10.84 4.92 -1.03
C LEU A 205 11.47 3.77 -1.80
N PHE A 206 10.88 3.38 -2.94
CA PHE A 206 11.17 2.06 -3.48
C PHE A 206 11.06 1.97 -4.99
N LEU A 207 11.62 0.89 -5.52
CA LEU A 207 11.52 0.46 -6.90
C LEU A 207 10.74 -0.86 -6.92
N TYR A 208 9.64 -0.92 -7.68
CA TYR A 208 8.68 -2.02 -7.61
C TYR A 208 8.15 -2.45 -8.96
N LYS A 209 8.14 -3.75 -9.19
CA LYS A 209 7.40 -4.42 -10.26
C LYS A 209 6.31 -5.32 -9.67
N ASP A 210 6.68 -6.19 -8.77
CA ASP A 210 5.83 -7.12 -8.01
C ASP A 210 6.53 -7.51 -6.69
N ASP A 211 5.88 -8.28 -5.82
CA ASP A 211 6.36 -8.62 -4.48
C ASP A 211 7.68 -9.44 -4.46
N ALA A 212 8.14 -9.92 -5.60
CA ALA A 212 9.43 -10.61 -5.75
C ALA A 212 10.52 -9.75 -6.41
N HIS A 213 10.15 -8.60 -6.96
CA HIS A 213 11.04 -7.69 -7.69
C HIS A 213 10.89 -6.26 -7.14
N GLU A 214 11.44 -6.05 -5.94
CA GLU A 214 11.34 -4.79 -5.21
C GLU A 214 12.65 -4.47 -4.48
N ILE A 215 12.99 -3.18 -4.40
CA ILE A 215 14.17 -2.64 -3.70
C ILE A 215 13.72 -1.46 -2.88
N ASP A 216 13.85 -1.55 -1.55
CA ASP A 216 13.23 -0.61 -0.62
C ASP A 216 14.21 0.13 0.27
N PHE A 217 13.91 1.40 0.53
CA PHE A 217 14.15 2.06 1.81
C PHE A 217 12.81 2.22 2.52
N GLU A 218 12.75 1.80 3.76
CA GLU A 218 11.56 1.94 4.58
C GLU A 218 11.90 2.62 5.90
N LEU A 219 11.09 3.62 6.26
CA LEU A 219 11.09 4.21 7.60
C LEU A 219 9.88 3.66 8.33
N ALA A 220 10.12 2.66 9.19
CA ALA A 220 9.07 1.90 9.85
C ALA A 220 9.58 1.14 11.08
N ARG A 221 8.76 1.10 12.12
CA ARG A 221 9.00 0.25 13.30
C ARG A 221 8.20 -1.06 13.26
N TRP A 222 7.38 -1.26 12.24
CA TRP A 222 6.61 -2.49 12.01
C TRP A 222 5.72 -2.91 13.19
N GLY A 223 5.16 -1.94 13.92
CA GLY A 223 4.29 -2.17 15.06
C GLY A 223 5.01 -2.41 16.39
N ASP A 224 6.34 -2.32 16.42
CA ASP A 224 7.17 -2.48 17.60
C ASP A 224 7.96 -1.20 17.88
N ALA A 225 7.56 -0.43 18.89
CA ALA A 225 8.18 0.85 19.23
C ALA A 225 9.67 0.74 19.60
N ALA A 226 10.14 -0.44 20.04
CA ALA A 226 11.53 -0.67 20.40
C ALA A 226 12.44 -1.04 19.22
N ARG A 227 11.83 -1.29 18.04
CA ARG A 227 12.58 -1.66 16.85
C ARG A 227 13.30 -0.45 16.24
N ALA A 228 14.48 -0.68 15.65
CA ALA A 228 15.14 0.27 14.77
C ALA A 228 14.17 0.82 13.72
N ASN A 229 14.19 2.13 13.50
CA ASN A 229 13.12 2.82 12.76
C ASN A 229 13.32 2.88 11.25
N ALA A 230 14.43 2.32 10.73
CA ALA A 230 14.71 2.31 9.29
C ALA A 230 15.30 0.98 8.83
N GLN A 231 15.08 0.67 7.55
CA GLN A 231 15.69 -0.50 6.91
C GLN A 231 15.86 -0.31 5.40
N PHE A 232 16.86 -1.03 4.85
CA PHE A 232 16.99 -1.31 3.42
C PHE A 232 16.59 -2.76 3.16
N VAL A 233 15.90 -3.01 2.06
CA VAL A 233 15.42 -4.37 1.73
C VAL A 233 15.59 -4.63 0.24
N VAL A 234 15.87 -5.89 -0.10
CA VAL A 234 15.67 -6.47 -1.44
C VAL A 234 14.72 -7.63 -1.29
N GLN A 235 13.59 -7.56 -1.99
CA GLN A 235 12.56 -8.59 -1.90
C GLN A 235 12.83 -9.82 -2.80
N PRO A 236 12.36 -11.00 -2.42
CA PRO A 236 11.70 -11.33 -1.14
C PRO A 236 12.69 -11.23 0.02
N HIS A 237 12.26 -10.59 1.12
CA HIS A 237 13.13 -10.34 2.25
C HIS A 237 13.56 -11.65 2.98
N GLY A 238 14.77 -11.61 3.49
CA GLY A 238 15.39 -12.65 4.30
C GLY A 238 16.54 -12.04 5.10
N ASP A 239 17.21 -12.83 5.92
CA ASP A 239 18.28 -12.33 6.80
C ASP A 239 19.43 -11.66 6.03
N ASP A 240 19.69 -12.10 4.82
CA ASP A 240 20.75 -11.63 3.92
C ASP A 240 20.33 -10.46 3.03
N THR A 241 19.03 -10.14 2.95
CA THR A 241 18.45 -9.11 2.06
C THR A 241 17.82 -7.94 2.81
N ILE A 242 18.06 -7.85 4.11
CA ILE A 242 17.56 -6.79 4.98
C ILE A 242 18.70 -6.18 5.80
N HIS A 243 18.73 -4.86 5.90
CA HIS A 243 19.65 -4.11 6.76
C HIS A 243 18.89 -3.08 7.56
N ARG A 244 18.87 -3.24 8.89
CA ARG A 244 18.18 -2.33 9.82
C ARG A 244 19.14 -1.38 10.49
N PHE A 245 18.66 -0.15 10.70
CA PHE A 245 19.41 0.90 11.39
C PHE A 245 18.49 1.93 12.02
N ASP A 246 19.04 2.77 12.88
CA ASP A 246 18.33 3.90 13.47
C ASP A 246 18.76 5.22 12.81
N THR A 247 17.78 6.08 12.55
CA THR A 247 18.03 7.41 11.98
C THR A 247 18.44 8.45 13.04
N GLY A 248 18.44 8.07 14.31
CA GLY A 248 18.68 8.99 15.42
C GLY A 248 17.63 10.12 15.43
N GLU A 249 18.06 11.31 15.81
CA GLU A 249 17.23 12.51 15.91
C GLU A 249 17.14 13.30 14.57
N ALA A 250 17.48 12.69 13.44
CA ALA A 250 17.47 13.35 12.15
C ALA A 250 16.05 13.80 11.78
N LYS A 251 15.89 15.09 11.50
CA LYS A 251 14.65 15.69 10.97
C LYS A 251 14.64 15.78 9.45
N VAL A 252 15.77 15.57 8.83
CA VAL A 252 15.98 15.50 7.38
C VAL A 252 16.85 14.28 7.11
N LEU A 253 16.43 13.45 6.16
CA LEU A 253 17.24 12.34 5.66
C LEU A 253 17.46 12.51 4.16
N THR A 254 18.66 12.20 3.70
CA THR A 254 18.95 11.98 2.29
C THR A 254 19.35 10.53 2.12
N CYS A 255 18.58 9.78 1.35
CA CYS A 255 18.84 8.38 1.05
C CYS A 255 19.15 8.23 -0.44
N SER A 256 20.19 7.49 -0.78
CA SER A 256 20.51 7.17 -2.17
C SER A 256 20.61 5.67 -2.38
N LEU A 257 20.09 5.24 -3.52
CA LEU A 257 20.21 3.89 -4.06
C LEU A 257 21.00 3.96 -5.36
N VAL A 258 22.12 3.27 -5.44
CA VAL A 258 22.77 2.94 -6.71
C VAL A 258 22.34 1.53 -7.10
N TRP A 259 21.61 1.41 -8.21
CA TRP A 259 21.11 0.14 -8.73
C TRP A 259 21.81 -0.19 -10.06
N GLN A 260 22.41 -1.37 -10.10
CA GLN A 260 23.17 -1.90 -11.23
C GLN A 260 22.83 -3.39 -11.44
N PRO A 261 23.17 -4.02 -12.56
CA PRO A 261 22.97 -5.46 -12.75
C PRO A 261 23.50 -6.28 -11.58
N GLY A 262 22.61 -7.02 -10.92
CA GLY A 262 22.94 -7.90 -9.78
C GLY A 262 23.51 -7.18 -8.54
N ASN A 263 23.41 -5.84 -8.44
CA ASN A 263 24.00 -5.08 -7.35
C ASN A 263 23.13 -3.88 -6.96
N VAL A 264 22.94 -3.68 -5.66
CA VAL A 264 22.36 -2.48 -5.08
C VAL A 264 23.28 -1.93 -3.99
N TRP A 265 23.36 -0.61 -3.91
CA TRP A 265 24.12 0.06 -2.87
C TRP A 265 23.28 1.20 -2.30
N TRP A 266 22.80 1.00 -1.09
CA TRP A 266 22.06 1.96 -0.30
C TRP A 266 22.97 2.77 0.64
N ARG A 267 22.70 4.07 0.74
CA ARG A 267 23.29 4.95 1.74
C ARG A 267 22.24 5.93 2.24
N CYS A 268 22.29 6.26 3.52
CA CYS A 268 21.40 7.26 4.11
C CYS A 268 22.18 8.19 5.03
N TRP A 269 21.95 9.49 4.93
CA TRP A 269 22.62 10.54 5.70
C TRP A 269 21.60 11.34 6.50
N ALA A 270 21.99 11.79 7.72
CA ALA A 270 21.31 12.88 8.40
C ALA A 270 21.63 14.18 7.63
N ASN A 271 20.59 14.94 7.28
CA ASN A 271 20.66 16.16 6.49
C ASN A 271 20.90 15.95 4.97
N THR A 272 21.22 17.06 4.28
CA THR A 272 21.43 17.09 2.82
C THR A 272 22.90 16.98 2.43
N ASP A 273 23.82 17.05 3.39
CA ASP A 273 25.25 16.95 3.12
C ASP A 273 25.68 15.47 3.05
N THR A 274 25.84 14.99 1.84
CA THR A 274 26.25 13.59 1.57
C THR A 274 27.76 13.38 1.57
N ASN A 275 28.56 14.40 1.88
CA ASN A 275 30.03 14.28 2.09
C ASN A 275 30.37 13.79 3.50
N GLN A 276 29.40 13.82 4.42
CA GLN A 276 29.57 13.30 5.76
C GLN A 276 29.49 11.78 5.79
N GLN A 277 29.88 11.20 6.92
CA GLN A 277 29.67 9.75 7.13
C GLN A 277 28.18 9.43 7.12
N PRO A 278 27.72 8.44 6.33
CA PRO A 278 26.32 8.04 6.32
C PRO A 278 25.92 7.39 7.65
N LEU A 279 24.65 7.52 8.00
CA LEU A 279 24.01 6.78 9.10
C LEU A 279 23.99 5.28 8.82
N ALA A 280 23.81 4.92 7.57
CA ALA A 280 23.85 3.55 7.08
C ALA A 280 24.45 3.50 5.68
N ASP A 281 25.26 2.48 5.44
CA ASP A 281 25.88 2.13 4.16
C ASP A 281 25.77 0.62 3.98
N TRP A 282 24.99 0.19 2.98
CA TRP A 282 24.73 -1.22 2.75
C TRP A 282 24.75 -1.58 1.28
N LYS A 283 25.48 -2.65 0.98
CA LYS A 283 25.56 -3.24 -0.36
C LYS A 283 24.97 -4.63 -0.33
N HIS A 284 24.12 -4.93 -1.32
CA HIS A 284 23.64 -6.27 -1.57
C HIS A 284 23.94 -6.66 -3.02
N THR A 285 24.40 -7.90 -3.22
CA THR A 285 24.71 -8.48 -4.53
C THR A 285 24.07 -9.84 -4.66
N GLY A 286 23.54 -10.16 -5.83
CA GLY A 286 23.00 -11.48 -6.08
C GLY A 286 21.82 -11.50 -7.05
N GLN A 287 21.30 -12.70 -7.26
CA GLN A 287 20.21 -12.95 -8.22
C GLN A 287 18.85 -12.37 -7.81
N ARG A 288 18.69 -11.97 -6.53
CA ARG A 288 17.46 -11.32 -6.04
C ARG A 288 17.35 -9.85 -6.42
N VAL A 289 18.47 -9.24 -6.87
CA VAL A 289 18.41 -7.86 -7.39
C VAL A 289 17.64 -7.88 -8.70
N PRO A 290 16.49 -7.19 -8.81
CA PRO A 290 15.64 -7.25 -9.99
C PRO A 290 16.32 -6.61 -11.22
N GLU A 291 15.91 -7.09 -12.40
CA GLU A 291 16.19 -6.46 -13.68
C GLU A 291 15.20 -5.28 -13.88
N PRO A 292 15.57 -4.27 -14.71
CA PRO A 292 14.83 -3.01 -14.76
C PRO A 292 13.47 -3.07 -15.49
N ASP A 293 13.21 -4.13 -16.24
CA ASP A 293 12.00 -4.27 -17.04
C ASP A 293 10.72 -4.26 -16.18
N GLY A 294 9.88 -3.27 -16.39
CA GLY A 294 8.63 -3.06 -15.65
C GLY A 294 8.79 -2.53 -14.21
N VAL A 295 10.02 -2.23 -13.76
CA VAL A 295 10.26 -1.72 -12.41
C VAL A 295 10.04 -0.20 -12.36
N ARG A 296 9.07 0.24 -11.59
CA ARG A 296 8.69 1.65 -11.44
C ARG A 296 9.13 2.21 -10.08
N THR A 297 9.51 3.47 -10.08
CA THR A 297 9.79 4.22 -8.85
C THR A 297 8.48 4.51 -8.11
N ARG A 298 8.46 4.30 -6.80
CA ARG A 298 7.27 4.56 -5.97
C ARG A 298 7.64 5.23 -4.65
N MET A 299 6.70 5.94 -4.09
CA MET A 299 6.76 6.49 -2.73
C MET A 299 5.40 6.31 -2.09
N ASN A 300 5.35 5.73 -0.90
CA ASN A 300 4.09 5.54 -0.17
C ASN A 300 4.23 5.88 1.31
N PHE A 301 3.09 6.20 1.93
CA PHE A 301 2.97 6.43 3.37
C PHE A 301 1.66 5.80 3.82
N TRP A 302 1.75 4.71 4.59
CA TRP A 302 0.65 3.80 4.79
C TRP A 302 0.63 3.16 6.17
N LEU A 303 -0.44 2.42 6.50
CA LEU A 303 -0.67 1.76 7.79
C LEU A 303 -0.44 0.25 7.71
N ARG A 304 0.46 -0.26 8.52
CA ARG A 304 0.75 -1.69 8.64
C ARG A 304 -0.52 -2.48 8.97
N GLY A 305 -0.94 -3.37 8.04
CA GLY A 305 -2.16 -4.14 8.18
C GLY A 305 -3.44 -3.30 8.31
N GLY A 306 -3.44 -2.05 7.82
CA GLY A 306 -4.57 -1.13 7.94
C GLY A 306 -4.86 -0.67 9.38
N ARG A 307 -3.93 -0.88 10.31
CA ARG A 307 -4.12 -0.53 11.73
C ARG A 307 -3.91 0.95 11.95
N PRO A 308 -4.84 1.64 12.62
CA PRO A 308 -4.69 3.05 12.97
C PRO A 308 -3.40 3.33 13.74
N PRO A 309 -2.85 4.54 13.65
CA PRO A 309 -1.80 4.99 14.55
C PRO A 309 -2.24 4.85 16.01
N SER A 310 -1.33 4.43 16.88
CA SER A 310 -1.62 4.14 18.30
C SER A 310 -2.15 5.35 19.04
N GLY A 311 -1.67 6.56 18.69
CA GLY A 311 -2.13 7.84 19.23
C GLY A 311 -3.41 8.37 18.59
N GLY A 312 -3.89 7.75 17.50
CA GLY A 312 -5.07 8.22 16.76
C GLY A 312 -4.88 9.54 16.02
N GLU A 313 -3.63 10.01 15.88
CA GLU A 313 -3.30 11.28 15.21
C GLU A 313 -2.86 11.04 13.76
N SER A 314 -3.24 11.97 12.88
CA SER A 314 -2.75 12.02 11.50
C SER A 314 -1.25 12.28 11.48
N GLN A 315 -0.56 11.73 10.49
CA GLN A 315 0.89 11.90 10.33
C GLN A 315 1.21 12.27 8.88
N GLU A 316 2.36 12.90 8.69
CA GLU A 316 2.79 13.44 7.42
C GLU A 316 4.30 13.35 7.25
N ILE A 317 4.72 13.09 6.02
CA ILE A 317 6.11 13.18 5.56
C ILE A 317 6.18 14.12 4.38
N VAL A 318 7.24 14.91 4.33
CA VAL A 318 7.54 15.81 3.21
C VAL A 318 8.73 15.25 2.43
N VAL A 319 8.52 14.92 1.17
CA VAL A 319 9.59 14.61 0.23
C VAL A 319 10.01 15.92 -0.44
N ARG A 320 11.17 16.43 -0.04
CA ARG A 320 11.70 17.74 -0.51
C ARG A 320 12.23 17.68 -1.94
N ALA A 321 12.83 16.54 -2.30
CA ALA A 321 13.41 16.34 -3.62
C ALA A 321 13.50 14.84 -3.94
N PHE A 322 13.38 14.56 -5.23
CA PHE A 322 13.75 13.30 -5.85
C PHE A 322 14.73 13.60 -7.00
N HIS A 323 15.80 12.85 -7.10
CA HIS A 323 16.74 12.97 -8.18
C HIS A 323 17.07 11.59 -8.74
N TYR A 324 17.14 11.49 -10.06
CA TYR A 324 17.64 10.32 -10.77
C TYR A 324 18.75 10.71 -11.73
N SER A 325 19.81 9.92 -11.71
CA SER A 325 20.88 9.99 -12.74
C SER A 325 21.13 8.59 -13.30
N ARG A 326 21.10 8.48 -14.62
CA ARG A 326 21.41 7.20 -15.28
C ARG A 326 22.86 6.82 -14.97
N GLY A 327 23.09 5.59 -14.53
CA GLY A 327 24.43 5.05 -14.32
C GLY A 327 25.24 5.08 -15.63
N ALA A 328 26.53 5.43 -15.57
CA ALA A 328 27.40 5.28 -16.72
C ALA A 328 27.41 3.81 -17.16
N SER A 329 27.09 3.55 -18.42
CA SER A 329 27.18 2.22 -19.00
C SER A 329 28.62 1.73 -18.86
N THR A 330 28.85 0.57 -18.24
CA THR A 330 30.17 -0.05 -18.10
C THR A 330 30.77 -0.50 -19.44
N THR A 331 30.17 -0.11 -20.57
CA THR A 331 30.62 -0.49 -21.92
C THR A 331 31.74 0.37 -22.48
N GLU A 332 32.22 1.39 -21.75
CA GLU A 332 33.29 2.30 -22.24
C GLU A 332 34.63 2.21 -21.48
N MET A 333 34.90 1.11 -20.79
CA MET A 333 36.30 0.85 -20.37
C MET A 333 36.90 -0.19 -21.30
N GLY A 334 37.24 0.25 -22.52
CA GLY A 334 38.14 -0.48 -23.39
C GLY A 334 39.49 -0.68 -22.70
N PRO A 335 40.23 -1.80 -22.97
CA PRO A 335 41.51 -2.02 -22.34
C PRO A 335 42.47 -0.92 -22.75
N GLY A 336 42.88 -0.09 -21.78
CA GLY A 336 43.93 0.86 -21.96
C GLY A 336 45.19 0.15 -22.41
N ARG A 337 45.81 0.71 -23.45
CA ARG A 337 47.12 0.30 -24.01
C ARG A 337 48.24 0.59 -23.01
#